data_1d6f4f87eef159ea86ecde3d97e8c080
#
_entry.id   1d6f4f87eef159ea86ecde3d97e8c080
#
_cell.length_a   1.000
_cell.length_b   1.000
_cell.length_c   1.000
_cell.angle_alpha   90.00
_cell.angle_beta   90.00
_cell.angle_gamma   90.00
#
_symmetry.space_group_name_H-M   'P 1'
#
loop_
_entity.id
_entity.type
_entity.pdbx_description
1 polymer ?
#
loop_
_entity_poly.entity_id
_entity_poly.type
_entity_poly.pdbx_seq_one_letter_code
_entity_poly.pdbx_strand_id
1 'polypeptide(L)'
;GGMGDAPGGTGVGGIGGLLLGLDGANAPASTNPLHTAQQQALAAVNAPIQAVTGRPLIGNGANGAPGSGAPGGHGGWLFGGGGTGGSGVSGGAGGDGGAGGILFGAGGAGGAGGAVTGTGATGGSGGAGGGALLFGAGGAGGAGGSSGIGGFAAGGAGGPGGAGGLFNGGGAGGAGGSGVSGGAGGEGGAGGAGGLFAGGGAGGAGGSGNNVGGAGGAGGVGGLFGAGGAGGSGGGGSVAGDGGAGGNAGLLAPGLAGGAGGGGGQGFDTGGAGGPGGDAGLLVGSGGVGGAGGFGLTTGGPGAAGGDAGLLFGSGGAGGAGGSGRTDLGGAGGAGGKAGLIGNGGNGGAGGAGGNGGGDGGPGGAAFGLGNGGNGGNGGTGTSAGSPGAGGAGGSLIGAEGLPGLLP
;
A
#
# COMPACT_ATOMS: atom_id res chain seq x y z
N GLY A 1 -22.38 9.32 -2.32
CA GLY A 1 -22.40 10.74 -2.68
C GLY A 1 -21.33 11.49 -1.91
N GLY A 2 -20.64 12.47 -2.53
CA GLY A 2 -19.65 13.30 -1.86
C GLY A 2 -20.30 14.25 -0.84
N MET A 3 -19.56 14.59 0.20
CA MET A 3 -19.96 15.59 1.20
C MET A 3 -19.41 16.95 0.75
N GLY A 4 -20.29 17.82 0.25
CA GLY A 4 -20.04 19.24 0.01
C GLY A 4 -21.12 20.05 0.73
N ASP A 5 -21.22 21.35 0.48
CA ASP A 5 -22.29 22.22 1.03
C ASP A 5 -23.70 21.70 0.66
N ALA A 6 -23.80 20.87 -0.39
CA ALA A 6 -24.97 20.04 -0.67
C ALA A 6 -24.52 18.58 -0.80
N PRO A 7 -25.16 17.64 -0.08
CA PRO A 7 -24.80 16.23 -0.18
C PRO A 7 -25.01 15.72 -1.62
N GLY A 8 -24.00 15.07 -2.19
CA GLY A 8 -24.09 14.42 -3.48
C GLY A 8 -25.15 13.32 -3.48
N GLY A 9 -25.86 13.11 -4.59
CA GLY A 9 -26.85 12.06 -4.73
C GLY A 9 -26.28 10.66 -4.47
N THR A 10 -27.10 9.74 -3.98
CA THR A 10 -26.72 8.33 -3.83
C THR A 10 -26.49 7.71 -5.20
N GLY A 11 -25.37 6.97 -5.36
CA GLY A 11 -25.13 6.19 -6.57
C GLY A 11 -26.24 5.16 -6.79
N VAL A 12 -26.64 4.99 -8.03
CA VAL A 12 -27.62 3.97 -8.43
C VAL A 12 -26.91 2.61 -8.47
N GLY A 13 -27.49 1.59 -7.84
CA GLY A 13 -26.97 0.22 -7.89
C GLY A 13 -27.08 -0.36 -9.31
N GLY A 14 -26.12 -1.22 -9.68
CA GLY A 14 -26.16 -1.93 -10.96
C GLY A 14 -27.21 -3.03 -11.00
N ILE A 15 -27.73 -3.33 -12.18
CA ILE A 15 -28.62 -4.47 -12.42
C ILE A 15 -27.78 -5.75 -12.34
N GLY A 16 -28.28 -6.77 -11.62
CA GLY A 16 -27.63 -8.06 -11.46
C GLY A 16 -27.44 -8.80 -12.80
N GLY A 17 -26.45 -9.69 -12.85
CA GLY A 17 -26.17 -10.50 -14.05
C GLY A 17 -27.28 -11.49 -14.38
N LEU A 18 -27.40 -11.86 -15.67
CA LEU A 18 -28.48 -12.71 -16.20
C LEU A 18 -28.52 -14.14 -15.63
N LEU A 19 -27.43 -14.65 -15.05
CA LEU A 19 -27.35 -16.03 -14.54
C LEU A 19 -27.37 -16.08 -13.00
N LEU A 20 -26.66 -15.20 -12.33
CA LEU A 20 -26.53 -15.18 -10.87
C LEU A 20 -26.21 -13.74 -10.43
N GLY A 21 -27.00 -13.19 -9.55
CA GLY A 21 -26.76 -11.90 -8.95
C GLY A 21 -28.04 -11.18 -8.59
N LEU A 22 -28.12 -10.65 -7.36
CA LEU A 22 -29.18 -9.73 -6.97
C LEU A 22 -28.86 -8.33 -7.51
N ASP A 23 -29.91 -7.57 -7.80
CA ASP A 23 -29.78 -6.17 -8.14
C ASP A 23 -29.16 -5.40 -6.97
N GLY A 24 -28.32 -4.41 -7.29
CA GLY A 24 -27.76 -3.53 -6.29
C GLY A 24 -28.84 -2.68 -5.62
N ALA A 25 -28.57 -2.21 -4.42
CA ALA A 25 -29.48 -1.32 -3.72
C ALA A 25 -29.84 -0.10 -4.61
N ASN A 26 -31.12 0.23 -4.73
CA ASN A 26 -31.65 1.29 -5.59
C ASN A 26 -31.39 1.10 -7.10
N ALA A 27 -31.19 -0.14 -7.58
CA ALA A 27 -31.17 -0.40 -9.02
C ALA A 27 -32.52 -0.10 -9.66
N PRO A 28 -32.54 0.44 -10.90
CA PRO A 28 -33.81 0.67 -11.60
C PRO A 28 -34.52 -0.67 -11.88
N ALA A 29 -35.82 -0.70 -11.73
CA ALA A 29 -36.59 -1.89 -12.04
C ALA A 29 -36.36 -2.34 -13.49
N SER A 30 -36.00 -3.60 -13.66
CA SER A 30 -35.82 -4.18 -15.00
C SER A 30 -37.17 -4.47 -15.63
N THR A 31 -37.33 -4.09 -16.88
CA THR A 31 -38.52 -4.41 -17.69
C THR A 31 -38.44 -5.81 -18.32
N ASN A 32 -37.32 -6.53 -18.13
CA ASN A 32 -37.14 -7.88 -18.67
C ASN A 32 -37.82 -8.91 -17.77
N PRO A 33 -38.84 -9.66 -18.27
CA PRO A 33 -39.58 -10.63 -17.46
C PRO A 33 -38.71 -11.79 -16.96
N LEU A 34 -37.69 -12.19 -17.72
CA LEU A 34 -36.72 -13.20 -17.27
C LEU A 34 -35.91 -12.72 -16.08
N HIS A 35 -35.50 -11.48 -16.07
CA HIS A 35 -34.77 -10.88 -14.94
C HIS A 35 -35.66 -10.81 -13.69
N THR A 36 -36.92 -10.40 -13.85
CA THR A 36 -37.87 -10.35 -12.74
C THR A 36 -38.12 -11.74 -12.13
N ALA A 37 -38.30 -12.76 -12.98
CA ALA A 37 -38.45 -14.14 -12.53
C ALA A 37 -37.21 -14.68 -11.82
N GLN A 38 -36.03 -14.33 -12.29
CA GLN A 38 -34.77 -14.67 -11.65
C GLN A 38 -34.64 -14.01 -10.26
N GLN A 39 -34.96 -12.73 -10.12
CA GLN A 39 -34.92 -12.06 -8.82
C GLN A 39 -35.91 -12.68 -7.82
N GLN A 40 -37.09 -13.07 -8.27
CA GLN A 40 -38.05 -13.79 -7.43
C GLN A 40 -37.53 -15.16 -6.98
N ALA A 41 -36.91 -15.91 -7.89
CA ALA A 41 -36.30 -17.20 -7.56
C ALA A 41 -35.15 -17.04 -6.55
N LEU A 42 -34.27 -16.04 -6.74
CA LEU A 42 -33.21 -15.73 -5.78
C LEU A 42 -33.75 -15.31 -4.42
N ALA A 43 -34.80 -14.52 -4.39
CA ALA A 43 -35.48 -14.14 -3.15
C ALA A 43 -36.04 -15.39 -2.41
N ALA A 44 -36.66 -16.32 -3.13
CA ALA A 44 -37.18 -17.54 -2.55
C ALA A 44 -36.07 -18.47 -2.01
N VAL A 45 -34.94 -18.55 -2.68
CA VAL A 45 -33.77 -19.31 -2.20
C VAL A 45 -33.12 -18.66 -0.98
N ASN A 46 -33.06 -17.34 -0.96
CA ASN A 46 -32.43 -16.59 0.13
C ASN A 46 -33.29 -16.53 1.40
N ALA A 47 -34.62 -16.47 1.28
CA ALA A 47 -35.54 -16.24 2.38
C ALA A 47 -35.33 -17.19 3.59
N PRO A 48 -35.25 -18.53 3.43
CA PRO A 48 -35.09 -19.43 4.56
C PRO A 48 -33.73 -19.26 5.25
N ILE A 49 -32.66 -19.07 4.50
CA ILE A 49 -31.31 -18.90 5.04
C ILE A 49 -31.19 -17.55 5.74
N GLN A 50 -31.75 -16.51 5.15
CA GLN A 50 -31.72 -15.16 5.71
C GLN A 50 -32.56 -15.08 7.01
N ALA A 51 -33.68 -15.80 7.08
CA ALA A 51 -34.50 -15.85 8.29
C ALA A 51 -33.75 -16.49 9.48
N VAL A 52 -32.90 -17.50 9.22
CA VAL A 52 -32.17 -18.22 10.29
C VAL A 52 -30.84 -17.52 10.61
N THR A 53 -30.14 -16.98 9.60
CA THR A 53 -28.75 -16.49 9.75
C THR A 53 -28.63 -14.97 9.70
N GLY A 54 -29.69 -14.24 9.32
CA GLY A 54 -29.66 -12.80 9.06
C GLY A 54 -28.90 -12.43 7.76
N ARG A 55 -28.41 -13.42 7.00
CA ARG A 55 -27.54 -13.23 5.81
C ARG A 55 -28.07 -14.07 4.64
N PRO A 56 -28.18 -13.50 3.41
CA PRO A 56 -28.64 -14.26 2.25
C PRO A 56 -27.62 -15.35 1.87
N LEU A 57 -28.07 -16.38 1.14
CA LEU A 57 -27.18 -17.36 0.55
C LEU A 57 -26.39 -16.76 -0.63
N ILE A 58 -27.12 -16.01 -1.47
CA ILE A 58 -26.59 -15.33 -2.68
C ILE A 58 -27.02 -13.87 -2.63
N GLY A 59 -26.06 -12.95 -2.72
CA GLY A 59 -26.34 -11.52 -2.77
C GLY A 59 -25.20 -10.68 -2.21
N ASN A 60 -25.12 -9.44 -2.63
CA ASN A 60 -24.13 -8.50 -2.13
C ASN A 60 -24.53 -7.96 -0.74
N GLY A 61 -23.53 -7.68 0.07
CA GLY A 61 -23.72 -6.95 1.32
C GLY A 61 -24.23 -5.54 1.09
N ALA A 62 -25.08 -5.05 1.98
CA ALA A 62 -25.54 -3.66 1.93
C ALA A 62 -24.38 -2.70 2.20
N ASN A 63 -24.37 -1.57 1.52
CA ASN A 63 -23.38 -0.52 1.81
C ASN A 63 -23.73 0.20 3.12
N GLY A 64 -22.71 0.58 3.89
CA GLY A 64 -22.88 1.47 5.02
C GLY A 64 -23.43 2.83 4.60
N ALA A 65 -24.30 3.42 5.40
CA ALA A 65 -24.90 4.70 5.06
C ALA A 65 -23.80 5.80 5.00
N PRO A 66 -23.81 6.66 3.98
CA PRO A 66 -22.86 7.77 3.89
C PRO A 66 -23.00 8.72 5.10
N GLY A 67 -21.87 9.18 5.63
CA GLY A 67 -21.85 10.09 6.78
C GLY A 67 -22.23 9.46 8.11
N SER A 68 -22.29 8.14 8.20
CA SER A 68 -22.61 7.44 9.46
C SER A 68 -21.42 6.70 10.06
N GLY A 69 -20.37 6.43 9.29
CA GLY A 69 -19.30 5.51 9.70
C GLY A 69 -19.79 4.06 9.87
N ALA A 70 -20.99 3.74 9.37
CA ALA A 70 -21.51 2.39 9.49
C ALA A 70 -20.73 1.39 8.63
N PRO A 71 -20.47 0.17 9.11
CA PRO A 71 -19.79 -0.84 8.31
C PRO A 71 -20.67 -1.30 7.14
N GLY A 72 -20.03 -1.78 6.08
CA GLY A 72 -20.69 -2.50 4.99
C GLY A 72 -21.18 -3.88 5.46
N GLY A 73 -22.31 -4.30 4.95
CA GLY A 73 -22.84 -5.64 5.19
C GLY A 73 -21.97 -6.72 4.53
N HIS A 74 -21.97 -7.91 5.12
CA HIS A 74 -21.33 -9.07 4.50
C HIS A 74 -22.09 -9.53 3.26
N GLY A 75 -21.36 -9.97 2.23
CA GLY A 75 -21.96 -10.65 1.08
C GLY A 75 -22.65 -11.95 1.46
N GLY A 76 -23.41 -12.55 0.57
CA GLY A 76 -24.10 -13.82 0.80
C GLY A 76 -23.15 -14.93 1.26
N TRP A 77 -23.71 -15.96 1.89
CA TRP A 77 -22.89 -17.07 2.39
C TRP A 77 -22.06 -17.72 1.27
N LEU A 78 -22.65 -17.96 0.13
CA LEU A 78 -22.00 -18.63 -0.98
C LEU A 78 -21.42 -17.65 -2.00
N PHE A 79 -22.25 -16.70 -2.47
CA PHE A 79 -21.93 -15.77 -3.54
C PHE A 79 -22.33 -14.35 -3.16
N GLY A 80 -21.45 -13.41 -3.39
CA GLY A 80 -21.70 -11.99 -3.30
C GLY A 80 -20.56 -11.21 -2.67
N GLY A 81 -20.31 -10.02 -3.17
CA GLY A 81 -19.34 -9.10 -2.61
C GLY A 81 -19.80 -8.52 -1.29
N GLY A 82 -18.86 -8.18 -0.43
CA GLY A 82 -19.11 -7.35 0.76
C GLY A 82 -19.56 -5.95 0.37
N GLY A 83 -20.43 -5.34 1.17
CA GLY A 83 -20.81 -3.95 1.02
C GLY A 83 -19.67 -3.00 1.40
N THR A 84 -19.63 -1.81 0.82
CA THR A 84 -18.69 -0.76 1.19
C THR A 84 -19.04 -0.15 2.54
N GLY A 85 -18.04 0.22 3.31
CA GLY A 85 -18.25 0.99 4.55
C GLY A 85 -18.79 2.39 4.25
N GLY A 86 -19.61 2.93 5.14
CA GLY A 86 -20.09 4.30 5.08
C GLY A 86 -18.98 5.28 5.43
N SER A 87 -18.97 6.47 4.79
CA SER A 87 -18.07 7.54 5.17
C SER A 87 -18.36 8.01 6.60
N GLY A 88 -17.31 8.45 7.32
CA GLY A 88 -17.46 9.01 8.66
C GLY A 88 -18.18 10.36 8.66
N VAL A 89 -18.79 10.71 9.79
CA VAL A 89 -19.18 12.09 10.11
C VAL A 89 -17.93 12.98 10.19
N SER A 90 -18.11 14.29 10.25
CA SER A 90 -16.98 15.24 10.41
C SER A 90 -16.06 14.81 11.55
N GLY A 91 -14.80 14.51 11.24
CA GLY A 91 -13.80 13.99 12.18
C GLY A 91 -14.00 12.54 12.64
N GLY A 92 -15.09 11.88 12.24
CA GLY A 92 -15.37 10.49 12.59
C GLY A 92 -14.72 9.50 11.62
N ALA A 93 -14.48 8.29 12.09
CA ALA A 93 -13.93 7.22 11.27
C ALA A 93 -14.92 6.77 10.19
N GLY A 94 -14.40 6.35 9.04
CA GLY A 94 -15.17 5.59 8.05
C GLY A 94 -15.46 4.18 8.55
N GLY A 95 -16.59 3.61 8.10
CA GLY A 95 -16.98 2.24 8.40
C GLY A 95 -16.14 1.22 7.65
N ASP A 96 -15.99 0.04 8.22
CA ASP A 96 -15.27 -1.06 7.57
C ASP A 96 -16.06 -1.64 6.40
N GLY A 97 -15.37 -2.14 5.39
CA GLY A 97 -15.98 -2.91 4.32
C GLY A 97 -16.44 -4.29 4.80
N GLY A 98 -17.57 -4.73 4.28
CA GLY A 98 -18.10 -6.06 4.57
C GLY A 98 -17.28 -7.19 3.94
N ALA A 99 -17.25 -8.37 4.57
CA ALA A 99 -16.60 -9.53 3.98
C ALA A 99 -17.35 -10.05 2.75
N GLY A 100 -16.63 -10.59 1.79
CA GLY A 100 -17.21 -11.30 0.64
C GLY A 100 -17.82 -12.66 1.05
N GLY A 101 -18.53 -13.28 0.10
CA GLY A 101 -19.08 -14.63 0.25
C GLY A 101 -17.98 -15.69 0.34
N ILE A 102 -18.32 -16.86 0.89
CA ILE A 102 -17.34 -17.92 1.15
C ILE A 102 -16.73 -18.43 -0.17
N LEU A 103 -17.54 -18.68 -1.17
CA LEU A 103 -17.09 -19.27 -2.42
C LEU A 103 -16.61 -18.20 -3.39
N PHE A 104 -17.49 -17.26 -3.72
CA PHE A 104 -17.17 -16.15 -4.63
C PHE A 104 -17.66 -14.83 -4.03
N GLY A 105 -16.77 -13.89 -3.85
CA GLY A 105 -17.12 -12.55 -3.42
C GLY A 105 -15.89 -11.76 -2.96
N ALA A 106 -15.68 -10.61 -3.58
CA ALA A 106 -14.65 -9.68 -3.12
C ALA A 106 -15.08 -9.03 -1.81
N GLY A 107 -14.12 -8.69 -0.97
CA GLY A 107 -14.38 -7.86 0.20
C GLY A 107 -14.82 -6.45 -0.21
N GLY A 108 -15.69 -5.84 0.55
CA GLY A 108 -16.13 -4.47 0.37
C GLY A 108 -15.02 -3.47 0.71
N ALA A 109 -15.00 -2.32 0.07
CA ALA A 109 -14.05 -1.27 0.42
C ALA A 109 -14.41 -0.61 1.76
N GLY A 110 -13.40 -0.18 2.52
CA GLY A 110 -13.60 0.66 3.70
C GLY A 110 -14.13 2.05 3.33
N GLY A 111 -14.94 2.63 4.18
CA GLY A 111 -15.47 3.99 4.04
C GLY A 111 -14.39 5.04 4.32
N ALA A 112 -14.48 6.17 3.66
CA ALA A 112 -13.58 7.30 3.93
C ALA A 112 -13.82 7.89 5.32
N GLY A 113 -12.75 8.31 5.99
CA GLY A 113 -12.84 9.10 7.21
C GLY A 113 -13.48 10.47 6.94
N GLY A 114 -14.21 10.99 7.91
CA GLY A 114 -14.87 12.27 7.81
C GLY A 114 -13.87 13.44 7.79
N ALA A 115 -13.95 14.28 6.76
CA ALA A 115 -13.20 15.54 6.73
C ALA A 115 -13.78 16.51 7.74
N VAL A 116 -12.92 17.38 8.29
CA VAL A 116 -13.32 18.41 9.26
C VAL A 116 -13.24 19.79 8.62
N THR A 117 -14.28 20.58 8.76
CA THR A 117 -14.34 21.99 8.36
C THR A 117 -14.18 22.97 9.54
N GLY A 118 -14.29 22.46 10.80
CA GLY A 118 -14.11 23.25 12.02
C GLY A 118 -12.64 23.49 12.37
N THR A 119 -12.40 24.42 13.30
CA THR A 119 -11.05 24.75 13.76
C THR A 119 -10.48 23.71 14.70
N GLY A 120 -9.25 23.28 14.48
CA GLY A 120 -8.42 22.53 15.44
C GLY A 120 -8.81 21.06 15.61
N ALA A 121 -9.65 20.48 14.75
CA ALA A 121 -10.02 19.07 14.86
C ALA A 121 -9.32 18.18 13.84
N THR A 122 -8.94 16.98 14.27
CA THR A 122 -8.29 15.95 13.43
C THR A 122 -9.27 15.33 12.45
N GLY A 123 -8.78 15.00 11.24
CA GLY A 123 -9.56 14.22 10.28
C GLY A 123 -9.86 12.81 10.78
N GLY A 124 -11.00 12.26 10.40
CA GLY A 124 -11.36 10.88 10.73
C GLY A 124 -10.49 9.85 9.99
N SER A 125 -10.21 8.72 10.62
CA SER A 125 -9.51 7.61 9.95
C SER A 125 -10.40 6.91 8.91
N GLY A 126 -9.80 6.38 7.85
CA GLY A 126 -10.49 5.50 6.91
C GLY A 126 -10.82 4.15 7.53
N GLY A 127 -11.92 3.53 7.10
CA GLY A 127 -12.30 2.19 7.50
C GLY A 127 -11.46 1.10 6.82
N ALA A 128 -11.38 -0.07 7.41
CA ALA A 128 -10.68 -1.22 6.84
C ALA A 128 -11.43 -1.79 5.62
N GLY A 129 -10.70 -2.35 4.67
CA GLY A 129 -11.29 -3.16 3.61
C GLY A 129 -11.76 -4.52 4.11
N GLY A 130 -12.86 -5.03 3.58
CA GLY A 130 -13.37 -6.35 3.91
C GLY A 130 -12.51 -7.48 3.33
N GLY A 131 -12.44 -8.61 4.02
CA GLY A 131 -11.73 -9.80 3.54
C GLY A 131 -12.56 -10.62 2.55
N ALA A 132 -11.89 -11.49 1.79
CA ALA A 132 -12.47 -12.54 0.97
C ALA A 132 -11.96 -13.91 1.45
N LEU A 133 -12.67 -15.01 1.12
CA LEU A 133 -12.32 -16.34 1.61
C LEU A 133 -11.73 -17.25 0.53
N LEU A 134 -12.46 -17.62 -0.54
CA LEU A 134 -11.96 -18.54 -1.54
C LEU A 134 -11.61 -17.83 -2.85
N PHE A 135 -12.62 -17.31 -3.54
CA PHE A 135 -12.45 -16.56 -4.79
C PHE A 135 -12.94 -15.12 -4.62
N GLY A 136 -12.05 -14.20 -4.40
CA GLY A 136 -12.33 -12.79 -4.27
C GLY A 136 -11.13 -12.02 -3.77
N ALA A 137 -10.90 -10.83 -4.29
CA ALA A 137 -9.88 -9.93 -3.80
C ALA A 137 -10.31 -9.31 -2.46
N GLY A 138 -9.35 -8.98 -1.61
CA GLY A 138 -9.60 -8.15 -0.44
C GLY A 138 -10.07 -6.75 -0.85
N GLY A 139 -10.95 -6.15 -0.06
CA GLY A 139 -11.42 -4.79 -0.29
C GLY A 139 -10.33 -3.77 0.00
N ALA A 140 -10.34 -2.64 -0.70
CA ALA A 140 -9.43 -1.53 -0.41
C ALA A 140 -9.78 -0.87 0.93
N GLY A 141 -8.78 -0.37 1.64
CA GLY A 141 -8.99 0.49 2.82
C GLY A 141 -9.54 1.85 2.41
N GLY A 142 -10.32 2.47 3.29
CA GLY A 142 -10.85 3.82 3.09
C GLY A 142 -9.78 4.89 3.27
N ALA A 143 -9.90 6.01 2.56
CA ALA A 143 -9.01 7.14 2.75
C ALA A 143 -9.27 7.85 4.10
N GLY A 144 -8.23 8.41 4.70
CA GLY A 144 -8.36 9.29 5.85
C GLY A 144 -8.98 10.64 5.48
N GLY A 145 -9.72 11.22 6.40
CA GLY A 145 -10.30 12.57 6.25
C GLY A 145 -9.27 13.69 6.45
N SER A 146 -9.45 14.82 5.78
CA SER A 146 -8.63 16.01 6.02
C SER A 146 -8.93 16.65 7.38
N SER A 147 -7.91 17.27 7.97
CA SER A 147 -8.11 18.07 9.20
C SER A 147 -8.80 19.39 8.93
N GLY A 148 -9.30 20.02 9.99
CA GLY A 148 -9.94 21.32 9.96
C GLY A 148 -8.94 22.48 9.80
N ILE A 149 -9.48 23.68 9.45
CA ILE A 149 -8.73 24.92 9.29
C ILE A 149 -8.35 25.44 10.68
N GLY A 150 -7.11 25.86 10.86
CA GLY A 150 -6.60 26.42 12.13
C GLY A 150 -6.30 25.34 13.19
N GLY A 151 -5.25 25.58 13.95
CA GLY A 151 -4.71 24.58 14.87
C GLY A 151 -3.79 23.60 14.14
N PHE A 152 -2.97 22.89 14.87
CA PHE A 152 -2.01 21.91 14.34
C PHE A 152 -2.62 20.52 14.22
N ALA A 153 -3.90 20.41 13.84
CA ALA A 153 -4.59 19.14 13.77
C ALA A 153 -4.17 18.30 12.58
N ALA A 154 -3.98 17.02 12.81
CA ALA A 154 -3.52 16.07 11.78
C ALA A 154 -4.66 15.61 10.87
N GLY A 155 -4.31 15.23 9.64
CA GLY A 155 -5.19 14.44 8.79
C GLY A 155 -5.41 13.04 9.37
N GLY A 156 -6.52 12.41 9.07
CA GLY A 156 -6.82 11.05 9.49
C GLY A 156 -5.96 10.01 8.78
N ALA A 157 -5.65 8.90 9.42
CA ALA A 157 -4.96 7.79 8.80
C ALA A 157 -5.84 7.08 7.76
N GLY A 158 -5.25 6.55 6.71
CA GLY A 158 -5.92 5.63 5.78
C GLY A 158 -6.19 4.27 6.43
N GLY A 159 -7.30 3.63 6.06
CA GLY A 159 -7.64 2.31 6.55
C GLY A 159 -6.81 1.21 5.88
N PRO A 160 -6.58 0.07 6.56
CA PRO A 160 -5.88 -1.06 5.96
C PRO A 160 -6.73 -1.74 4.88
N GLY A 161 -6.05 -2.35 3.89
CA GLY A 161 -6.69 -3.23 2.91
C GLY A 161 -7.11 -4.55 3.52
N GLY A 162 -8.17 -5.14 3.01
CA GLY A 162 -8.66 -6.45 3.43
C GLY A 162 -7.81 -7.60 2.88
N ALA A 163 -7.82 -8.74 3.56
CA ALA A 163 -7.14 -9.94 3.10
C ALA A 163 -7.81 -10.51 1.84
N GLY A 164 -7.00 -11.01 0.91
CA GLY A 164 -7.48 -11.72 -0.28
C GLY A 164 -7.96 -13.15 0.05
N GLY A 165 -8.82 -13.69 -0.81
CA GLY A 165 -9.21 -15.08 -0.76
C GLY A 165 -8.07 -16.00 -1.22
N LEU A 166 -8.29 -17.34 -1.13
CA LEU A 166 -7.26 -18.34 -1.40
C LEU A 166 -6.47 -18.09 -2.70
N PHE A 167 -7.13 -17.64 -3.75
CA PHE A 167 -6.55 -17.43 -5.09
C PHE A 167 -6.38 -15.96 -5.50
N ASN A 168 -6.73 -15.01 -4.64
CA ASN A 168 -6.79 -13.60 -4.98
C ASN A 168 -5.98 -12.73 -4.02
N GLY A 169 -5.51 -11.58 -4.54
CA GLY A 169 -4.66 -10.65 -3.81
C GLY A 169 -5.37 -9.91 -2.68
N GLY A 170 -4.58 -9.43 -1.75
CA GLY A 170 -5.02 -8.50 -0.71
C GLY A 170 -5.43 -7.15 -1.30
N GLY A 171 -6.31 -6.46 -0.62
CA GLY A 171 -6.74 -5.11 -0.97
C GLY A 171 -5.64 -4.07 -0.70
N ALA A 172 -5.64 -2.97 -1.46
CA ALA A 172 -4.75 -1.86 -1.19
C ALA A 172 -5.14 -1.12 0.10
N GLY A 173 -4.18 -0.58 0.80
CA GLY A 173 -4.40 0.35 1.92
C GLY A 173 -4.94 1.70 1.42
N GLY A 174 -5.74 2.37 2.24
CA GLY A 174 -6.26 3.70 1.95
C GLY A 174 -5.20 4.79 2.11
N ALA A 175 -5.31 5.87 1.36
CA ALA A 175 -4.44 7.03 1.52
C ALA A 175 -4.71 7.77 2.83
N GLY A 176 -3.68 8.35 3.41
CA GLY A 176 -3.81 9.26 4.56
C GLY A 176 -4.46 10.58 4.16
N GLY A 177 -5.21 11.18 5.08
CA GLY A 177 -5.82 12.49 4.91
C GLY A 177 -4.82 13.64 5.01
N SER A 178 -5.11 14.78 4.38
CA SER A 178 -4.24 15.95 4.46
C SER A 178 -4.40 16.70 5.79
N GLY A 179 -3.27 17.16 6.33
CA GLY A 179 -3.22 18.12 7.43
C GLY A 179 -3.26 19.54 6.89
N VAL A 180 -4.18 20.36 7.40
CA VAL A 180 -4.35 21.76 6.99
C VAL A 180 -3.80 22.66 8.08
N SER A 181 -3.34 23.88 7.72
CA SER A 181 -2.95 24.94 8.67
C SER A 181 -1.88 24.50 9.70
N GLY A 182 -0.80 23.89 9.26
CA GLY A 182 0.33 23.47 10.12
C GLY A 182 0.19 22.09 10.73
N GLY A 183 -0.90 21.37 10.46
CA GLY A 183 -1.08 19.97 10.88
C GLY A 183 -0.25 18.99 10.10
N ALA A 184 -0.03 17.81 10.68
CA ALA A 184 0.61 16.69 10.00
C ALA A 184 -0.36 16.00 9.03
N GLY A 185 0.15 15.45 7.95
CA GLY A 185 -0.60 14.51 7.11
C GLY A 185 -0.87 13.21 7.86
N GLY A 186 -1.98 12.55 7.56
CA GLY A 186 -2.30 11.24 8.08
C GLY A 186 -1.44 10.14 7.42
N GLU A 187 -1.18 9.06 8.13
CA GLU A 187 -0.45 7.91 7.59
C GLU A 187 -1.29 7.16 6.54
N GLY A 188 -0.62 6.56 5.56
CA GLY A 188 -1.26 5.62 4.64
C GLY A 188 -1.57 4.29 5.33
N GLY A 189 -2.69 3.68 4.95
CA GLY A 189 -3.07 2.35 5.46
C GLY A 189 -2.19 1.24 4.88
N ALA A 190 -1.99 0.17 5.64
CA ALA A 190 -1.27 -1.00 5.16
C ALA A 190 -2.05 -1.75 4.08
N GLY A 191 -1.35 -2.38 3.15
CA GLY A 191 -1.96 -3.32 2.19
C GLY A 191 -2.40 -4.61 2.88
N GLY A 192 -3.48 -5.21 2.41
CA GLY A 192 -3.97 -6.49 2.91
C GLY A 192 -3.08 -7.65 2.49
N ALA A 193 -3.08 -8.72 3.28
CA ALA A 193 -2.38 -9.95 2.96
C ALA A 193 -2.97 -10.62 1.72
N GLY A 194 -2.11 -11.21 0.90
CA GLY A 194 -2.53 -12.06 -0.22
C GLY A 194 -3.08 -13.40 0.26
N GLY A 195 -3.91 -14.03 -0.59
CA GLY A 195 -4.32 -15.42 -0.39
C GLY A 195 -3.18 -16.39 -0.70
N LEU A 196 -3.41 -17.71 -0.54
CA LEU A 196 -2.39 -18.73 -0.66
C LEU A 196 -1.56 -18.64 -1.95
N PHE A 197 -2.19 -18.34 -3.09
CA PHE A 197 -1.58 -18.25 -4.41
C PHE A 197 -1.43 -16.83 -4.96
N ALA A 198 -1.63 -15.80 -4.13
CA ALA A 198 -1.68 -14.43 -4.62
C ALA A 198 -0.87 -13.44 -3.77
N GLY A 199 -0.54 -12.31 -4.39
CA GLY A 199 0.28 -11.28 -3.77
C GLY A 199 -0.46 -10.46 -2.73
N GLY A 200 0.32 -9.82 -1.87
CA GLY A 200 -0.19 -8.81 -0.94
C GLY A 200 -0.64 -7.53 -1.67
N GLY A 201 -1.55 -6.80 -1.06
CA GLY A 201 -2.00 -5.50 -1.53
C GLY A 201 -0.95 -4.40 -1.33
N ALA A 202 -1.01 -3.35 -2.13
CA ALA A 202 -0.13 -2.19 -1.95
C ALA A 202 -0.51 -1.39 -0.70
N GLY A 203 0.47 -0.78 -0.05
CA GLY A 203 0.23 0.21 1.00
C GLY A 203 -0.32 1.52 0.43
N GLY A 204 -1.11 2.23 1.22
CA GLY A 204 -1.65 3.54 0.89
C GLY A 204 -0.62 4.65 0.98
N ALA A 205 -0.75 5.70 0.19
CA ALA A 205 0.12 6.87 0.30
C ALA A 205 -0.15 7.65 1.59
N GLY A 206 0.89 8.24 2.15
CA GLY A 206 0.76 9.21 3.24
C GLY A 206 0.10 10.51 2.77
N GLY A 207 -0.67 11.13 3.65
CA GLY A 207 -1.29 12.42 3.41
C GLY A 207 -0.31 13.58 3.46
N SER A 208 -0.58 14.64 2.70
CA SER A 208 0.23 15.86 2.81
C SER A 208 -0.08 16.62 4.09
N GLY A 209 0.95 17.24 4.66
CA GLY A 209 0.80 18.16 5.79
C GLY A 209 1.61 19.43 5.56
N ASN A 210 1.22 20.56 6.12
CA ASN A 210 2.02 21.79 6.00
C ASN A 210 3.32 21.71 6.78
N ASN A 211 3.30 21.02 7.92
CA ASN A 211 4.50 20.86 8.77
C ASN A 211 5.16 19.50 8.49
N VAL A 212 4.45 18.41 8.74
CA VAL A 212 4.97 17.05 8.56
C VAL A 212 4.07 16.27 7.62
N GLY A 213 4.64 15.65 6.58
CA GLY A 213 3.93 14.71 5.71
C GLY A 213 3.64 13.40 6.45
N GLY A 214 2.53 12.75 6.14
CA GLY A 214 2.23 11.42 6.66
C GLY A 214 3.11 10.34 6.03
N ALA A 215 3.47 9.32 6.78
CA ALA A 215 4.19 8.17 6.24
C ALA A 215 3.32 7.34 5.29
N GLY A 216 3.92 6.71 4.29
CA GLY A 216 3.27 5.72 3.45
C GLY A 216 2.99 4.43 4.21
N GLY A 217 1.90 3.75 3.88
CA GLY A 217 1.56 2.46 4.47
C GLY A 217 2.44 1.32 3.95
N ALA A 218 2.65 0.31 4.76
CA ALA A 218 3.39 -0.88 4.35
C ALA A 218 2.61 -1.70 3.31
N GLY A 219 3.31 -2.33 2.39
CA GLY A 219 2.74 -3.34 1.49
C GLY A 219 2.32 -4.60 2.25
N GLY A 220 1.27 -5.25 1.80
CA GLY A 220 0.81 -6.51 2.37
C GLY A 220 1.75 -7.68 2.06
N VAL A 221 1.81 -8.65 2.96
CA VAL A 221 2.58 -9.88 2.73
C VAL A 221 1.93 -10.74 1.64
N GLY A 222 2.75 -11.37 0.82
CA GLY A 222 2.28 -12.38 -0.15
C GLY A 222 1.79 -13.64 0.56
N GLY A 223 0.86 -14.34 -0.07
CA GLY A 223 0.50 -15.70 0.36
C GLY A 223 1.64 -16.69 0.09
N LEU A 224 1.46 -17.97 0.39
CA LEU A 224 2.51 -18.99 0.30
C LEU A 224 3.24 -18.98 -1.06
N PHE A 225 2.52 -18.73 -2.16
CA PHE A 225 3.03 -18.63 -3.53
C PHE A 225 2.87 -17.22 -4.11
N GLY A 226 2.74 -16.18 -3.27
CA GLY A 226 2.44 -14.81 -3.69
C GLY A 226 3.61 -13.86 -3.53
N ALA A 227 3.70 -12.84 -4.39
CA ALA A 227 4.62 -11.74 -4.25
C ALA A 227 4.20 -10.81 -3.10
N GLY A 228 5.13 -10.10 -2.51
CA GLY A 228 4.85 -9.02 -1.57
C GLY A 228 4.21 -7.81 -2.25
N GLY A 229 3.35 -7.08 -1.55
CA GLY A 229 2.78 -5.83 -2.02
C GLY A 229 3.76 -4.67 -1.91
N ALA A 230 3.68 -3.69 -2.79
CA ALA A 230 4.50 -2.49 -2.71
C ALA A 230 4.13 -1.61 -1.51
N GLY A 231 5.10 -0.93 -0.93
CA GLY A 231 4.88 0.11 0.08
C GLY A 231 4.29 1.38 -0.55
N GLY A 232 3.52 2.13 0.23
CA GLY A 232 2.97 3.41 -0.17
C GLY A 232 4.02 4.55 -0.11
N SER A 233 3.86 5.58 -0.92
CA SER A 233 4.72 6.77 -0.88
C SER A 233 4.43 7.63 0.35
N GLY A 234 5.45 8.31 0.85
CA GLY A 234 5.30 9.33 1.88
C GLY A 234 4.59 10.58 1.34
N GLY A 235 3.91 11.30 2.23
CA GLY A 235 3.25 12.56 1.95
C GLY A 235 4.19 13.77 1.99
N GLY A 236 3.84 14.85 1.29
CA GLY A 236 4.58 16.10 1.28
C GLY A 236 4.37 16.93 2.56
N GLY A 237 5.36 17.76 2.90
CA GLY A 237 5.30 18.67 4.05
C GLY A 237 6.55 19.54 4.12
N SER A 238 6.73 20.38 5.18
CA SER A 238 8.03 20.96 5.48
C SER A 238 9.06 19.85 5.69
N VAL A 239 8.76 18.95 6.59
CA VAL A 239 9.40 17.64 6.69
C VAL A 239 8.49 16.65 6.01
N ALA A 240 8.95 16.03 4.97
CA ALA A 240 8.13 15.05 4.24
C ALA A 240 8.02 13.72 5.02
N GLY A 241 6.94 13.00 4.75
CA GLY A 241 6.72 11.67 5.30
C GLY A 241 7.58 10.62 4.60
N ASP A 242 7.92 9.56 5.33
CA ASP A 242 8.70 8.45 4.80
C ASP A 242 7.84 7.52 3.93
N GLY A 243 8.49 6.82 3.01
CA GLY A 243 7.84 5.75 2.25
C GLY A 243 7.59 4.51 3.11
N GLY A 244 6.51 3.80 2.82
CA GLY A 244 6.17 2.55 3.47
C GLY A 244 7.06 1.40 3.02
N ALA A 245 7.26 0.41 3.89
CA ALA A 245 7.99 -0.81 3.56
C ALA A 245 7.26 -1.64 2.49
N GLY A 246 8.00 -2.30 1.61
CA GLY A 246 7.46 -3.36 0.77
C GLY A 246 7.11 -4.59 1.61
N GLY A 247 6.05 -5.31 1.23
CA GLY A 247 5.67 -6.57 1.86
C GLY A 247 6.58 -7.72 1.45
N ASN A 248 6.77 -8.68 2.33
CA ASN A 248 7.55 -9.87 2.02
C ASN A 248 6.78 -10.80 1.07
N ALA A 249 7.52 -11.53 0.21
CA ALA A 249 6.93 -12.60 -0.59
C ALA A 249 6.64 -13.83 0.26
N GLY A 250 5.80 -14.71 -0.25
CA GLY A 250 5.44 -15.96 0.42
C GLY A 250 6.56 -16.98 0.44
N LEU A 251 6.42 -17.98 1.32
CA LEU A 251 7.46 -18.98 1.63
C LEU A 251 7.96 -19.76 0.40
N LEU A 252 7.04 -20.14 -0.48
CA LEU A 252 7.30 -20.98 -1.67
C LEU A 252 6.99 -20.21 -2.96
N ALA A 253 7.27 -18.92 -3.03
CA ALA A 253 7.01 -18.07 -4.18
C ALA A 253 8.13 -18.15 -5.23
N PRO A 254 8.21 -19.22 -6.09
CA PRO A 254 9.31 -19.40 -7.02
C PRO A 254 9.31 -18.29 -8.08
N GLY A 255 10.37 -17.51 -8.10
CA GLY A 255 10.56 -16.44 -9.07
C GLY A 255 9.76 -15.15 -8.79
N LEU A 256 9.03 -15.10 -7.68
CA LEU A 256 8.33 -13.90 -7.26
C LEU A 256 9.19 -13.08 -6.26
N ALA A 257 9.07 -11.77 -6.36
CA ALA A 257 9.87 -10.84 -5.57
C ALA A 257 9.12 -10.39 -4.31
N GLY A 258 9.90 -9.97 -3.31
CA GLY A 258 9.39 -9.07 -2.27
C GLY A 258 8.87 -7.78 -2.88
N GLY A 259 7.95 -7.12 -2.22
CA GLY A 259 7.38 -5.85 -2.67
C GLY A 259 8.42 -4.73 -2.69
N ALA A 260 8.31 -3.80 -3.63
CA ALA A 260 9.15 -2.61 -3.60
C ALA A 260 8.78 -1.70 -2.42
N GLY A 261 9.77 -1.07 -1.81
CA GLY A 261 9.55 -0.01 -0.83
C GLY A 261 8.95 1.24 -1.49
N GLY A 262 8.13 1.97 -0.76
CA GLY A 262 7.56 3.23 -1.20
C GLY A 262 8.60 4.36 -1.23
N GLY A 263 8.45 5.32 -2.15
CA GLY A 263 9.30 6.52 -2.17
C GLY A 263 9.00 7.46 -1.00
N GLY A 264 10.02 8.17 -0.53
CA GLY A 264 9.84 9.27 0.43
C GLY A 264 9.08 10.44 -0.21
N GLY A 265 8.35 11.19 0.62
CA GLY A 265 7.61 12.37 0.20
C GLY A 265 8.53 13.54 -0.15
N GLN A 266 7.99 14.56 -0.85
CA GLN A 266 8.71 15.79 -1.16
C GLN A 266 8.55 16.80 -0.03
N GLY A 267 9.66 17.36 0.47
CA GLY A 267 9.69 18.33 1.55
C GLY A 267 10.10 19.74 1.10
N PHE A 268 9.49 20.77 1.74
CA PHE A 268 9.98 22.14 1.61
C PHE A 268 11.29 22.33 2.35
N ASP A 269 11.54 21.59 3.41
CA ASP A 269 12.80 21.60 4.15
C ASP A 269 13.53 20.27 3.95
N THR A 270 12.96 19.18 4.44
CA THR A 270 13.60 17.85 4.39
C THR A 270 12.75 16.86 3.61
N GLY A 271 13.34 16.19 2.63
CA GLY A 271 12.73 15.07 1.92
C GLY A 271 12.55 13.85 2.82
N GLY A 272 11.46 13.10 2.65
CA GLY A 272 11.21 11.86 3.38
C GLY A 272 12.15 10.73 2.97
N ALA A 273 12.43 9.81 3.87
CA ALA A 273 13.19 8.60 3.55
C ALA A 273 12.38 7.66 2.63
N GLY A 274 13.05 6.89 1.79
CA GLY A 274 12.42 5.75 1.10
C GLY A 274 12.06 4.64 2.09
N GLY A 275 11.07 3.81 1.76
CA GLY A 275 10.75 2.60 2.50
C GLY A 275 11.62 1.41 2.08
N PRO A 276 11.98 0.48 2.96
CA PRO A 276 12.76 -0.71 2.60
C PRO A 276 11.99 -1.61 1.63
N GLY A 277 12.70 -2.30 0.75
CA GLY A 277 12.15 -3.38 -0.05
C GLY A 277 11.80 -4.58 0.82
N GLY A 278 10.74 -5.31 0.47
CA GLY A 278 10.37 -6.55 1.14
C GLY A 278 11.31 -7.70 0.78
N ASP A 279 11.46 -8.66 1.69
CA ASP A 279 12.26 -9.85 1.44
C ASP A 279 11.54 -10.83 0.51
N ALA A 280 12.32 -11.63 -0.18
CA ALA A 280 11.82 -12.76 -0.95
C ALA A 280 11.23 -13.85 -0.06
N GLY A 281 10.56 -14.83 -0.69
CA GLY A 281 10.20 -16.07 -0.02
C GLY A 281 11.41 -16.85 0.50
N LEU A 282 11.20 -17.72 1.49
CA LEU A 282 12.30 -18.36 2.21
C LEU A 282 13.28 -19.12 1.31
N LEU A 283 12.79 -19.85 0.30
CA LEU A 283 13.63 -20.72 -0.51
C LEU A 283 14.08 -20.10 -1.83
N VAL A 284 13.16 -19.48 -2.54
CA VAL A 284 13.38 -18.98 -3.92
C VAL A 284 12.67 -17.68 -4.12
N GLY A 285 13.34 -16.69 -4.65
CA GLY A 285 12.76 -15.40 -5.01
C GLY A 285 13.77 -14.27 -4.87
N SER A 286 13.50 -13.15 -5.51
CA SER A 286 14.33 -11.96 -5.44
C SER A 286 13.82 -11.00 -4.36
N GLY A 287 14.72 -10.31 -3.69
CA GLY A 287 14.35 -9.21 -2.80
C GLY A 287 13.70 -8.06 -3.56
N GLY A 288 12.81 -7.33 -2.90
CA GLY A 288 12.18 -6.12 -3.42
C GLY A 288 13.17 -4.95 -3.46
N VAL A 289 12.95 -4.02 -4.37
CA VAL A 289 13.79 -2.80 -4.47
C VAL A 289 13.45 -1.85 -3.33
N GLY A 290 14.46 -1.22 -2.73
CA GLY A 290 14.28 -0.14 -1.76
C GLY A 290 13.70 1.12 -2.40
N GLY A 291 12.85 1.84 -1.69
CA GLY A 291 12.26 3.10 -2.14
C GLY A 291 13.28 4.23 -2.23
N ALA A 292 13.12 5.11 -3.19
CA ALA A 292 13.96 6.31 -3.30
C ALA A 292 13.61 7.33 -2.21
N GLY A 293 14.61 8.06 -1.75
CA GLY A 293 14.40 9.22 -0.87
C GLY A 293 13.72 10.37 -1.60
N GLY A 294 12.96 11.16 -0.89
CA GLY A 294 12.25 12.32 -1.41
C GLY A 294 13.15 13.54 -1.61
N PHE A 295 12.73 14.43 -2.50
CA PHE A 295 13.35 15.74 -2.67
C PHE A 295 13.14 16.61 -1.43
N GLY A 296 14.17 17.39 -1.02
CA GLY A 296 14.06 18.44 -0.02
C GLY A 296 14.65 19.74 -0.53
N LEU A 297 14.09 20.89 -0.15
CA LEU A 297 14.68 22.18 -0.51
C LEU A 297 16.00 22.37 0.23
N THR A 298 16.10 21.94 1.48
CA THR A 298 17.34 21.97 2.26
C THR A 298 18.07 20.63 2.09
N THR A 299 17.48 19.54 2.59
CA THR A 299 18.13 18.21 2.62
C THR A 299 17.28 17.17 1.92
N GLY A 300 17.86 16.38 1.03
CA GLY A 300 17.21 15.23 0.40
C GLY A 300 17.06 14.07 1.36
N GLY A 301 15.95 13.32 1.26
CA GLY A 301 15.74 12.11 2.05
C GLY A 301 16.65 10.95 1.63
N PRO A 302 17.05 10.05 2.53
CA PRO A 302 17.84 8.87 2.18
C PRO A 302 16.99 7.85 1.39
N GLY A 303 17.63 7.15 0.46
CA GLY A 303 17.07 5.95 -0.15
C GLY A 303 17.15 4.76 0.82
N ALA A 304 16.23 3.82 0.69
CA ALA A 304 16.15 2.67 1.58
C ALA A 304 16.83 1.42 1.00
N ALA A 305 17.12 0.46 1.88
CA ALA A 305 17.72 -0.81 1.49
C ALA A 305 16.76 -1.64 0.61
N GLY A 306 17.33 -2.40 -0.33
CA GLY A 306 16.64 -3.49 -1.01
C GLY A 306 16.47 -4.69 -0.07
N GLY A 307 15.41 -5.48 -0.29
CA GLY A 307 15.14 -6.71 0.44
C GLY A 307 16.12 -7.83 0.11
N ASP A 308 16.24 -8.79 1.01
CA ASP A 308 17.10 -9.97 0.84
C ASP A 308 16.40 -11.03 -0.05
N ALA A 309 17.19 -11.82 -0.76
CA ALA A 309 16.73 -12.94 -1.57
C ALA A 309 16.35 -14.16 -0.73
N GLY A 310 15.68 -15.13 -1.35
CA GLY A 310 15.44 -16.44 -0.77
C GLY A 310 16.75 -17.21 -0.54
N LEU A 311 16.74 -18.15 0.40
CA LEU A 311 17.94 -18.83 0.90
C LEU A 311 18.70 -19.60 -0.18
N LEU A 312 17.99 -20.28 -1.13
CA LEU A 312 18.62 -21.11 -2.15
C LEU A 312 18.87 -20.37 -3.46
N PHE A 313 17.84 -19.74 -3.99
CA PHE A 313 17.91 -19.10 -5.31
C PHE A 313 17.29 -17.73 -5.27
N GLY A 314 18.03 -16.72 -5.68
CA GLY A 314 17.51 -15.38 -5.88
C GLY A 314 18.55 -14.28 -5.75
N SER A 315 18.28 -13.16 -6.37
CA SER A 315 19.12 -11.98 -6.27
C SER A 315 18.57 -11.02 -5.22
N GLY A 316 19.44 -10.37 -4.49
CA GLY A 316 19.08 -9.29 -3.58
C GLY A 316 18.42 -8.13 -4.33
N GLY A 317 17.50 -7.43 -3.71
CA GLY A 317 16.89 -6.21 -4.23
C GLY A 317 17.89 -5.05 -4.30
N ALA A 318 17.75 -4.18 -5.28
CA ALA A 318 18.57 -2.97 -5.34
C ALA A 318 18.18 -1.98 -4.22
N GLY A 319 19.15 -1.24 -3.70
CA GLY A 319 18.90 -0.12 -2.81
C GLY A 319 18.27 1.07 -3.55
N GLY A 320 17.43 1.84 -2.87
CA GLY A 320 16.83 3.06 -3.39
C GLY A 320 17.84 4.20 -3.53
N ALA A 321 17.68 5.06 -4.52
CA ALA A 321 18.49 6.26 -4.64
C ALA A 321 18.15 7.27 -3.53
N GLY A 322 19.15 8.03 -3.09
CA GLY A 322 18.95 9.19 -2.23
C GLY A 322 18.24 10.32 -2.96
N GLY A 323 17.39 11.06 -2.25
CA GLY A 323 16.72 12.25 -2.76
C GLY A 323 17.69 13.44 -2.91
N SER A 324 17.38 14.37 -3.81
CA SER A 324 18.20 15.58 -3.94
C SER A 324 17.82 16.63 -2.92
N GLY A 325 18.83 17.30 -2.38
CA GLY A 325 18.72 18.52 -1.57
C GLY A 325 19.19 19.72 -2.39
N ARG A 326 18.42 20.79 -2.40
CA ARG A 326 18.76 21.92 -3.27
C ARG A 326 19.83 22.82 -2.67
N THR A 327 19.79 23.10 -1.36
CA THR A 327 20.68 24.08 -0.73
C THR A 327 21.75 23.43 0.13
N ASP A 328 21.50 22.27 0.72
CA ASP A 328 22.43 21.64 1.66
C ASP A 328 22.84 20.23 1.18
N LEU A 329 22.34 19.17 1.81
CA LEU A 329 22.82 17.82 1.54
C LEU A 329 21.88 17.02 0.65
N GLY A 330 22.44 16.23 -0.27
CA GLY A 330 21.74 15.13 -0.91
C GLY A 330 21.56 13.96 0.06
N GLY A 331 20.47 13.20 -0.09
CA GLY A 331 20.24 12.00 0.69
C GLY A 331 21.20 10.87 0.31
N ALA A 332 21.60 10.04 1.26
CA ALA A 332 22.39 8.84 0.97
C ALA A 332 21.59 7.80 0.17
N GLY A 333 22.23 7.04 -0.70
CA GLY A 333 21.66 5.87 -1.36
C GLY A 333 21.49 4.68 -0.40
N GLY A 334 20.47 3.86 -0.60
CA GLY A 334 20.21 2.67 0.19
C GLY A 334 21.15 1.50 -0.15
N ALA A 335 21.36 0.59 0.78
CA ALA A 335 22.14 -0.63 0.55
C ALA A 335 21.40 -1.60 -0.40
N GLY A 336 22.16 -2.37 -1.18
CA GLY A 336 21.62 -3.53 -1.90
C GLY A 336 21.35 -4.70 -0.96
N GLY A 337 20.30 -5.49 -1.22
CA GLY A 337 19.97 -6.70 -0.47
C GLY A 337 20.93 -7.86 -0.76
N LYS A 338 20.98 -8.83 0.13
CA LYS A 338 21.82 -10.03 0.00
C LYS A 338 21.22 -11.04 -0.96
N ALA A 339 22.08 -11.80 -1.65
CA ALA A 339 21.64 -12.93 -2.48
C ALA A 339 21.43 -14.19 -1.64
N GLY A 340 20.73 -15.18 -2.23
CA GLY A 340 20.69 -16.55 -1.77
C GLY A 340 21.97 -17.32 -2.05
N LEU A 341 21.93 -18.65 -1.87
CA LEU A 341 23.07 -19.55 -2.16
C LEU A 341 23.54 -19.41 -3.61
N ILE A 342 22.57 -19.25 -4.52
CA ILE A 342 22.81 -19.00 -5.96
C ILE A 342 22.07 -17.74 -6.36
N GLY A 343 22.80 -16.67 -6.67
CA GLY A 343 22.25 -15.39 -7.08
C GLY A 343 23.22 -14.24 -6.84
N ASN A 344 22.91 -13.08 -7.39
CA ASN A 344 23.75 -11.90 -7.28
C ASN A 344 23.24 -11.00 -6.14
N GLY A 345 24.18 -10.36 -5.43
CA GLY A 345 23.82 -9.28 -4.51
C GLY A 345 23.13 -8.12 -5.25
N GLY A 346 22.22 -7.42 -4.58
CA GLY A 346 21.58 -6.22 -5.09
C GLY A 346 22.56 -5.05 -5.20
N ASN A 347 22.39 -4.19 -6.19
CA ASN A 347 23.22 -2.99 -6.29
C ASN A 347 22.82 -1.98 -5.22
N GLY A 348 23.80 -1.22 -4.71
CA GLY A 348 23.54 -0.05 -3.87
C GLY A 348 22.89 1.09 -4.67
N GLY A 349 22.06 1.88 -3.99
CA GLY A 349 21.44 3.08 -4.53
C GLY A 349 22.44 4.23 -4.67
N ALA A 350 22.28 5.08 -5.69
CA ALA A 350 23.10 6.28 -5.83
C ALA A 350 22.75 7.30 -4.76
N GLY A 351 23.74 8.08 -4.33
CA GLY A 351 23.53 9.27 -3.51
C GLY A 351 22.84 10.38 -4.27
N GLY A 352 22.00 11.16 -3.60
CA GLY A 352 21.32 12.31 -4.13
C GLY A 352 22.21 13.53 -4.33
N ALA A 353 21.88 14.39 -5.28
CA ALA A 353 22.59 15.66 -5.47
C ALA A 353 22.27 16.62 -4.31
N GLY A 354 23.26 17.41 -3.90
CA GLY A 354 23.08 18.48 -2.89
C GLY A 354 23.78 19.76 -3.31
N GLY A 355 23.36 20.89 -2.77
CA GLY A 355 24.00 22.18 -2.99
C GLY A 355 25.38 22.25 -2.35
N ASN A 356 25.47 21.96 -1.06
CA ASN A 356 26.71 21.95 -0.30
C ASN A 356 27.40 20.57 -0.40
N GLY A 357 26.66 19.50 -0.21
CA GLY A 357 27.23 18.15 -0.25
C GLY A 357 26.34 17.15 -0.94
N GLY A 358 26.92 16.37 -1.85
CA GLY A 358 26.25 15.19 -2.43
C GLY A 358 26.07 14.10 -1.37
N GLY A 359 24.98 13.33 -1.46
CA GLY A 359 24.76 12.17 -0.63
C GLY A 359 25.70 11.01 -0.99
N ASP A 360 26.05 10.19 -0.02
CA ASP A 360 26.89 9.01 -0.24
C ASP A 360 26.10 7.93 -1.01
N GLY A 361 26.80 7.18 -1.86
CA GLY A 361 26.27 6.00 -2.53
C GLY A 361 26.11 4.84 -1.53
N GLY A 362 25.03 4.06 -1.66
CA GLY A 362 24.80 2.89 -0.84
C GLY A 362 25.72 1.71 -1.19
N PRO A 363 26.08 0.85 -0.24
CA PRO A 363 26.89 -0.35 -0.51
C PRO A 363 26.09 -1.37 -1.31
N GLY A 364 26.78 -2.14 -2.15
CA GLY A 364 26.24 -3.31 -2.83
C GLY A 364 26.01 -4.47 -1.87
N GLY A 365 24.98 -5.30 -2.12
CA GLY A 365 24.69 -6.49 -1.35
C GLY A 365 25.67 -7.63 -1.63
N ALA A 366 25.89 -8.48 -0.65
CA ALA A 366 26.76 -9.65 -0.78
C ALA A 366 26.05 -10.82 -1.48
N ALA A 367 26.80 -11.59 -2.27
CA ALA A 367 26.44 -12.93 -2.68
C ALA A 367 26.94 -13.95 -1.65
N PHE A 368 26.26 -15.13 -1.57
CA PHE A 368 26.64 -16.11 -0.54
C PHE A 368 27.51 -17.25 -1.10
N GLY A 369 27.01 -18.05 -2.05
CA GLY A 369 27.73 -19.21 -2.59
C GLY A 369 28.21 -19.03 -4.02
N LEU A 370 27.26 -18.97 -4.96
CA LEU A 370 27.50 -18.79 -6.39
C LEU A 370 26.84 -17.51 -6.86
N GLY A 371 27.61 -16.54 -7.29
CA GLY A 371 27.12 -15.28 -7.85
C GLY A 371 27.98 -14.08 -7.48
N ASN A 372 27.80 -12.99 -8.16
CA ASN A 372 28.59 -11.78 -7.96
C ASN A 372 28.00 -10.91 -6.84
N GLY A 373 28.87 -10.23 -6.11
CA GLY A 373 28.43 -9.13 -5.25
C GLY A 373 27.79 -8.02 -6.05
N GLY A 374 26.83 -7.30 -5.46
CA GLY A 374 26.21 -6.13 -6.05
C GLY A 374 27.19 -4.95 -6.15
N ASN A 375 27.07 -4.10 -7.17
CA ASN A 375 27.88 -2.89 -7.27
C ASN A 375 27.45 -1.87 -6.21
N GLY A 376 28.41 -1.09 -5.72
CA GLY A 376 28.11 0.08 -4.89
C GLY A 376 27.44 1.19 -5.71
N GLY A 377 26.62 2.01 -5.06
CA GLY A 377 26.00 3.18 -5.66
C GLY A 377 27.00 4.32 -5.87
N ASN A 378 26.81 5.14 -6.89
CA ASN A 378 27.63 6.34 -7.12
C ASN A 378 27.38 7.39 -6.03
N GLY A 379 28.40 8.16 -5.70
CA GLY A 379 28.23 9.36 -4.87
C GLY A 379 27.39 10.43 -5.59
N GLY A 380 26.69 11.26 -4.84
CA GLY A 380 25.90 12.38 -5.34
C GLY A 380 26.78 13.61 -5.62
N THR A 381 26.35 14.47 -6.56
CA THR A 381 27.00 15.74 -6.87
C THR A 381 26.72 16.81 -5.82
N GLY A 382 27.67 17.69 -5.59
CA GLY A 382 27.55 18.82 -4.67
C GLY A 382 28.84 19.64 -4.69
N THR A 383 28.91 20.75 -3.92
CA THR A 383 30.18 21.47 -3.70
C THR A 383 31.20 20.52 -3.09
N SER A 384 30.77 19.65 -2.17
CA SER A 384 31.50 18.48 -1.71
C SER A 384 30.83 17.26 -2.30
N ALA A 385 31.55 16.44 -3.08
CA ALA A 385 31.01 15.22 -3.65
C ALA A 385 30.71 14.18 -2.57
N GLY A 386 29.64 13.45 -2.74
CA GLY A 386 29.32 12.29 -1.89
C GLY A 386 30.29 11.13 -2.16
N SER A 387 30.56 10.31 -1.15
CA SER A 387 31.41 9.13 -1.28
C SER A 387 30.73 8.03 -2.10
N PRO A 388 31.46 7.29 -2.94
CA PRO A 388 30.88 6.13 -3.60
C PRO A 388 30.65 4.98 -2.60
N GLY A 389 29.60 4.22 -2.83
CA GLY A 389 29.32 3.00 -2.08
C GLY A 389 30.33 1.89 -2.40
N ALA A 390 30.66 1.07 -1.40
CA ALA A 390 31.48 -0.12 -1.60
C ALA A 390 30.73 -1.18 -2.42
N GLY A 391 31.46 -1.95 -3.24
CA GLY A 391 30.93 -3.16 -3.84
C GLY A 391 30.66 -4.25 -2.80
N GLY A 392 29.65 -5.09 -3.04
CA GLY A 392 29.33 -6.24 -2.21
C GLY A 392 30.32 -7.39 -2.41
N ALA A 393 30.47 -8.26 -1.39
CA ALA A 393 31.31 -9.44 -1.51
C ALA A 393 30.75 -10.44 -2.54
N GLY A 394 31.62 -11.05 -3.33
CA GLY A 394 31.29 -12.15 -4.25
C GLY A 394 31.04 -13.45 -3.48
N GLY A 395 30.38 -14.39 -4.17
CA GLY A 395 30.10 -15.72 -3.61
C GLY A 395 31.37 -16.51 -3.26
N SER A 396 31.30 -17.24 -2.17
CA SER A 396 32.44 -17.99 -1.60
C SER A 396 32.97 -19.12 -2.49
N LEU A 397 32.12 -19.68 -3.37
CA LEU A 397 32.51 -20.74 -4.30
C LEU A 397 32.90 -20.17 -5.67
N ILE A 398 32.04 -19.37 -6.27
CA ILE A 398 32.29 -18.70 -7.55
C ILE A 398 31.55 -17.36 -7.55
N GLY A 399 32.28 -16.29 -7.80
CA GLY A 399 31.71 -14.95 -7.94
C GLY A 399 32.76 -13.86 -7.82
N ALA A 400 32.56 -12.77 -8.52
CA ALA A 400 33.37 -11.57 -8.39
C ALA A 400 32.78 -10.65 -7.33
N GLU A 401 33.63 -9.89 -6.68
CA GLU A 401 33.20 -8.76 -5.87
C GLU A 401 32.48 -7.72 -6.74
N GLY A 402 31.51 -7.04 -6.19
CA GLY A 402 30.89 -5.91 -6.83
C GLY A 402 31.88 -4.75 -7.00
N LEU A 403 31.71 -3.98 -8.05
CA LEU A 403 32.52 -2.78 -8.25
C LEU A 403 32.08 -1.69 -7.25
N PRO A 404 33.02 -0.88 -6.74
CA PRO A 404 32.64 0.32 -6.00
C PRO A 404 31.90 1.29 -6.93
N GLY A 405 31.08 2.15 -6.36
CA GLY A 405 30.45 3.24 -7.08
C GLY A 405 31.50 4.24 -7.62
N LEU A 406 31.05 5.18 -8.41
CA LEU A 406 31.90 6.23 -8.96
C LEU A 406 31.73 7.53 -8.16
N LEU A 407 32.79 8.31 -8.09
CA LEU A 407 32.71 9.73 -7.72
C LEU A 407 32.01 10.47 -8.86
N PRO A 408 31.19 11.52 -8.57
CA PRO A 408 30.54 12.32 -9.58
C PRO A 408 31.47 13.20 -10.37
#